data_4724b12abfe8a3d06ba47ab538b15c9d
#
_entry.id   4724b12abfe8a3d06ba47ab538b15c9d
#
_cell.length_a   1.000
_cell.length_b   1.000
_cell.length_c   1.000
_cell.angle_alpha   90.00
_cell.angle_beta   90.00
_cell.angle_gamma   90.00
#
_symmetry.space_group_name_H-M   'P 1'
#
loop_
_entity.id
_entity.type
_entity.pdbx_description
1 polymer ?
#
loop_
_entity_poly.entity_id
_entity_poly.type
_entity_poly.pdbx_seq_one_letter_code
_entity_poly.pdbx_strand_id
1 'polypeptide(L)'
;MSWEIILKQMACPRATQDLMLNTKNRDAAVKNPNIKYGPLNLDDEEYWEEYAKRWNTTAEVAKKSNCSNCVAFDISPRMEECMPLELDDDGRLGYCWMHDFKCHSARSCYTWAKGGPIKDDKRSKENQMRKEGKK
;
A
#
# COMPACT_ATOMS: atom_id res chain seq x y z
N MET A 1 -28.61 13.02 9.99
CA MET A 1 -27.75 12.16 9.15
C MET A 1 -27.87 10.72 9.60
N SER A 2 -28.06 9.81 8.68
CA SER A 2 -28.19 8.42 9.06
C SER A 2 -26.83 7.83 9.45
N TRP A 3 -26.88 6.86 10.32
CA TRP A 3 -25.72 6.13 10.78
C TRP A 3 -25.00 5.42 9.63
N GLU A 4 -25.77 4.94 8.65
CA GLU A 4 -25.24 4.28 7.47
C GLU A 4 -24.36 5.20 6.62
N ILE A 5 -24.79 6.45 6.46
CA ILE A 5 -24.01 7.43 5.71
C ILE A 5 -22.69 7.72 6.41
N ILE A 6 -22.72 7.85 7.73
CA ILE A 6 -21.51 8.08 8.52
C ILE A 6 -20.53 6.91 8.36
N LEU A 7 -21.02 5.67 8.49
CA LEU A 7 -20.18 4.49 8.33
C LEU A 7 -19.60 4.39 6.93
N LYS A 8 -20.41 4.73 5.92
CA LYS A 8 -19.97 4.68 4.53
C LYS A 8 -18.90 5.72 4.24
N GLN A 9 -19.04 6.92 4.81
CA GLN A 9 -18.03 7.97 4.67
C GLN A 9 -16.72 7.59 5.35
N MET A 10 -16.80 6.86 6.47
CA MET A 10 -15.63 6.39 7.19
C MET A 10 -15.02 5.14 6.58
N ALA A 11 -15.79 4.41 5.76
CA ALA A 11 -15.36 3.12 5.20
C ALA A 11 -14.24 3.26 4.18
N CYS A 12 -14.19 4.38 3.45
CA CYS A 12 -13.17 4.57 2.43
C CYS A 12 -12.10 5.55 2.90
N PRO A 13 -10.83 5.15 2.85
CA PRO A 13 -9.74 6.07 3.14
C PRO A 13 -9.79 7.23 2.16
N ARG A 14 -9.49 8.42 2.63
CA ARG A 14 -9.61 9.63 1.83
C ARG A 14 -8.83 9.57 0.52
N ALA A 15 -7.64 9.00 0.54
CA ALA A 15 -6.81 8.90 -0.66
C ALA A 15 -7.41 8.02 -1.76
N THR A 16 -8.34 7.11 -1.45
CA THR A 16 -9.01 6.32 -2.47
C THR A 16 -10.05 7.13 -3.23
N GLN A 17 -10.53 8.24 -2.64
CA GLN A 17 -11.58 9.09 -3.21
C GLN A 17 -11.05 10.43 -3.70
N ASP A 18 -9.83 10.79 -3.35
CA ASP A 18 -9.20 12.05 -3.70
C ASP A 18 -7.91 11.75 -4.47
N LEU A 19 -7.99 11.86 -5.79
CA LEU A 19 -6.86 11.54 -6.66
C LEU A 19 -5.63 12.42 -6.40
N MET A 20 -5.85 13.69 -6.10
CA MET A 20 -4.75 14.60 -5.81
C MET A 20 -4.02 14.21 -4.53
N LEU A 21 -4.76 13.83 -3.51
CA LEU A 21 -4.17 13.36 -2.26
C LEU A 21 -3.40 12.05 -2.48
N ASN A 22 -3.98 11.13 -3.23
CA ASN A 22 -3.32 9.87 -3.57
C ASN A 22 -1.98 10.12 -4.27
N THR A 23 -1.98 10.99 -5.28
CA THR A 23 -0.77 11.32 -6.03
C THR A 23 0.27 11.99 -5.15
N LYS A 24 -0.16 12.92 -4.31
CA LYS A 24 0.72 13.61 -3.36
C LYS A 24 1.39 12.61 -2.42
N ASN A 25 0.61 11.69 -1.85
CA ASN A 25 1.14 10.71 -0.92
C ASN A 25 2.10 9.73 -1.62
N ARG A 26 1.75 9.30 -2.84
CA ARG A 26 2.62 8.43 -3.62
C ARG A 26 3.95 9.12 -3.94
N ASP A 27 3.89 10.35 -4.41
CA ASP A 27 5.11 11.09 -4.76
C ASP A 27 6.00 11.29 -3.55
N ALA A 28 5.40 11.58 -2.40
CA ALA A 28 6.15 11.70 -1.15
C ALA A 28 6.84 10.38 -0.79
N ALA A 29 6.15 9.25 -0.97
CA ALA A 29 6.73 7.92 -0.69
C ALA A 29 7.88 7.60 -1.65
N VAL A 30 7.76 7.99 -2.92
CA VAL A 30 8.82 7.78 -3.90
C VAL A 30 10.06 8.59 -3.55
N LYS A 31 9.88 9.84 -3.16
CA LYS A 31 10.99 10.77 -2.90
C LYS A 31 11.67 10.57 -1.56
N ASN A 32 10.93 10.06 -0.57
CA ASN A 32 11.47 9.92 0.78
C ASN A 32 12.56 8.83 0.80
N PRO A 33 13.81 9.17 1.18
CA PRO A 33 14.91 8.20 1.17
C PRO A 33 14.73 7.04 2.15
N ASN A 34 13.83 7.17 3.11
CA ASN A 34 13.53 6.10 4.07
C ASN A 34 12.39 5.21 3.62
N ILE A 35 11.64 5.60 2.61
CA ILE A 35 10.51 4.84 2.08
C ILE A 35 10.84 4.25 0.71
N LYS A 36 11.27 5.11 -0.23
CA LYS A 36 11.68 4.70 -1.58
C LYS A 36 10.68 3.74 -2.24
N TYR A 37 9.43 4.16 -2.32
CA TYR A 37 8.43 3.37 -3.01
C TYR A 37 8.82 3.18 -4.48
N GLY A 38 8.85 1.93 -4.92
CA GLY A 38 9.23 1.57 -6.27
C GLY A 38 9.52 0.08 -6.41
N PRO A 39 10.30 -0.32 -7.41
CA PRO A 39 10.86 0.52 -8.47
C PRO A 39 9.76 0.94 -9.44
N LEU A 40 9.89 2.10 -10.04
CA LEU A 40 8.93 2.57 -11.06
C LEU A 40 9.05 1.74 -12.33
N ASN A 41 10.23 1.23 -12.57
CA ASN A 41 10.50 0.22 -13.59
C ASN A 41 10.85 -1.07 -12.87
N LEU A 42 10.03 -2.11 -13.02
CA LEU A 42 10.21 -3.38 -12.30
C LEU A 42 11.51 -4.11 -12.66
N ASP A 43 12.13 -3.76 -13.78
CA ASP A 43 13.42 -4.33 -14.19
C ASP A 43 14.63 -3.55 -13.65
N ASP A 44 14.40 -2.60 -12.77
CA ASP A 44 15.47 -1.78 -12.18
C ASP A 44 16.27 -2.58 -11.14
N GLU A 45 17.31 -3.26 -11.60
CA GLU A 45 18.14 -4.08 -10.73
C GLU A 45 18.85 -3.26 -9.64
N GLU A 46 19.22 -2.01 -9.93
CA GLU A 46 19.83 -1.14 -8.93
C GLU A 46 18.93 -0.94 -7.71
N TYR A 47 17.63 -0.78 -7.94
CA TYR A 47 16.68 -0.63 -6.83
C TYR A 47 16.73 -1.84 -5.91
N TRP A 48 16.66 -3.04 -6.50
CA TRP A 48 16.63 -4.26 -5.70
C TRP A 48 17.96 -4.53 -4.99
N GLU A 49 19.06 -4.14 -5.59
CA GLU A 49 20.38 -4.27 -4.95
C GLU A 49 20.51 -3.33 -3.75
N GLU A 50 20.06 -2.08 -3.88
CA GLU A 50 20.05 -1.13 -2.77
C GLU A 50 19.12 -1.57 -1.66
N TYR A 51 17.94 -2.08 -2.01
CA TYR A 51 16.99 -2.63 -1.06
C TYR A 51 17.62 -3.80 -0.29
N ALA A 52 18.28 -4.70 -1.02
CA ALA A 52 18.93 -5.85 -0.41
C ALA A 52 20.02 -5.46 0.58
N LYS A 53 20.81 -4.46 0.25
CA LYS A 53 21.83 -3.92 1.15
C LYS A 53 21.20 -3.37 2.42
N ARG A 54 20.13 -2.60 2.28
CA ARG A 54 19.45 -1.99 3.41
C ARG A 54 18.91 -3.03 4.38
N TRP A 55 18.39 -4.14 3.85
CA TRP A 55 17.81 -5.22 4.66
C TRP A 55 18.78 -6.37 4.92
N ASN A 56 20.03 -6.21 4.51
CA ASN A 56 21.08 -7.23 4.69
C ASN A 56 20.65 -8.60 4.15
N THR A 57 20.20 -8.60 2.91
CA THR A 57 19.70 -9.79 2.22
C THR A 57 20.17 -9.81 0.76
N THR A 58 19.63 -10.70 -0.04
CA THR A 58 19.95 -10.78 -1.47
C THR A 58 18.88 -10.09 -2.30
N ALA A 59 19.25 -9.72 -3.53
CA ALA A 59 18.29 -9.12 -4.46
C ALA A 59 17.12 -10.06 -4.75
N GLU A 60 17.37 -11.37 -4.81
CA GLU A 60 16.30 -12.35 -5.03
C GLU A 60 15.27 -12.35 -3.90
N VAL A 61 15.74 -12.30 -2.66
CA VAL A 61 14.86 -12.23 -1.49
C VAL A 61 14.13 -10.89 -1.47
N ALA A 62 14.85 -9.80 -1.78
CA ALA A 62 14.25 -8.47 -1.82
C ALA A 62 13.08 -8.40 -2.80
N LYS A 63 13.21 -9.01 -3.97
CA LYS A 63 12.15 -9.03 -4.99
C LYS A 63 10.89 -9.75 -4.51
N LYS A 64 11.01 -10.64 -3.54
CA LYS A 64 9.87 -11.35 -2.96
C LYS A 64 9.21 -10.55 -1.84
N SER A 65 9.85 -9.50 -1.36
CA SER A 65 9.35 -8.64 -0.29
C SER A 65 8.70 -7.40 -0.92
N ASN A 66 7.50 -7.60 -1.47
CA ASN A 66 6.80 -6.53 -2.19
C ASN A 66 5.44 -6.26 -1.58
N CYS A 67 4.71 -5.28 -2.13
CA CYS A 67 3.43 -4.88 -1.58
C CYS A 67 2.45 -6.04 -1.48
N SER A 68 2.50 -6.99 -2.42
CA SER A 68 1.56 -8.12 -2.43
C SER A 68 1.57 -8.94 -1.14
N ASN A 69 2.66 -8.92 -0.38
CA ASN A 69 2.74 -9.62 0.91
C ASN A 69 3.08 -8.70 2.08
N CYS A 70 2.90 -7.41 1.90
CA CYS A 70 3.13 -6.43 2.96
C CYS A 70 1.94 -6.37 3.92
N VAL A 71 2.22 -6.26 5.22
CA VAL A 71 1.20 -6.19 6.27
C VAL A 71 0.25 -5.01 6.10
N ALA A 72 0.67 -3.97 5.39
CA ALA A 72 -0.13 -2.76 5.17
C ALA A 72 -0.92 -2.76 3.86
N PHE A 73 -0.74 -3.77 3.01
CA PHE A 73 -1.38 -3.83 1.69
C PHE A 73 -2.78 -4.40 1.81
N ASP A 74 -3.79 -3.57 1.58
CA ASP A 74 -5.19 -3.92 1.78
C ASP A 74 -5.88 -4.22 0.45
N ILE A 75 -6.31 -5.47 0.29
CA ILE A 75 -7.09 -5.94 -0.85
C ILE A 75 -8.37 -6.63 -0.36
N SER A 76 -8.87 -6.20 0.79
CA SER A 76 -10.12 -6.74 1.35
C SER A 76 -11.32 -6.39 0.48
N PRO A 77 -12.44 -7.11 0.62
CA PRO A 77 -13.66 -6.79 -0.14
C PRO A 77 -14.12 -5.35 0.04
N ARG A 78 -14.07 -4.81 1.27
CA ARG A 78 -14.46 -3.42 1.51
C ARG A 78 -13.54 -2.44 0.79
N MET A 79 -12.25 -2.77 0.70
CA MET A 79 -11.31 -1.90 0.00
C MET A 79 -11.55 -1.93 -1.51
N GLU A 80 -11.96 -3.06 -2.06
CA GLU A 80 -12.29 -3.13 -3.48
C GLU A 80 -13.51 -2.28 -3.83
N GLU A 81 -14.42 -2.05 -2.89
CA GLU A 81 -15.52 -1.12 -3.10
C GLU A 81 -15.03 0.32 -3.14
N CYS A 82 -14.02 0.65 -2.35
CA CYS A 82 -13.45 2.01 -2.31
C CYS A 82 -12.55 2.28 -3.51
N MET A 83 -11.89 1.27 -4.02
CA MET A 83 -10.99 1.36 -5.17
C MET A 83 -11.16 0.10 -6.01
N PRO A 84 -12.00 0.17 -7.05
CA PRO A 84 -12.28 -1.02 -7.88
C PRO A 84 -11.01 -1.67 -8.41
N LEU A 85 -11.05 -2.97 -8.51
CA LEU A 85 -9.91 -3.77 -8.92
C LEU A 85 -9.35 -3.31 -10.26
N GLU A 86 -8.06 -3.00 -10.28
CA GLU A 86 -7.33 -2.67 -11.50
C GLU A 86 -6.16 -3.65 -11.62
N LEU A 87 -6.19 -4.44 -12.69
CA LEU A 87 -5.15 -5.41 -12.99
C LEU A 87 -4.30 -4.94 -14.15
N ASP A 88 -3.03 -5.25 -14.11
CA ASP A 88 -2.14 -5.13 -15.26
C ASP A 88 -1.31 -6.41 -15.37
N ASP A 89 -0.38 -6.47 -16.33
CA ASP A 89 0.41 -7.68 -16.57
C ASP A 89 1.31 -8.05 -15.38
N ASP A 90 1.62 -7.10 -14.52
CA ASP A 90 2.53 -7.28 -13.39
C ASP A 90 1.83 -7.50 -12.06
N GLY A 91 0.55 -7.19 -11.96
CA GLY A 91 -0.19 -7.35 -10.71
C GLY A 91 -1.41 -6.46 -10.59
N ARG A 92 -1.63 -5.88 -9.42
CA ARG A 92 -2.83 -5.10 -9.12
C ARG A 92 -2.54 -3.97 -8.15
N LEU A 93 -3.46 -3.02 -8.09
CA LEU A 93 -3.42 -1.98 -7.07
C LEU A 93 -4.12 -2.47 -5.80
N GLY A 94 -3.65 -1.99 -4.67
CA GLY A 94 -4.26 -2.16 -3.36
C GLY A 94 -3.98 -0.90 -2.55
N TYR A 95 -4.47 -0.84 -1.32
CA TYR A 95 -4.29 0.35 -0.49
C TYR A 95 -3.18 0.14 0.55
N CYS A 96 -2.27 1.09 0.65
CA CYS A 96 -1.19 1.04 1.65
C CYS A 96 -1.57 1.87 2.88
N TRP A 97 -1.78 1.20 4.02
CA TRP A 97 -2.12 1.89 5.27
C TRP A 97 -0.94 2.62 5.91
N MET A 98 0.29 2.28 5.52
CA MET A 98 1.47 2.98 6.06
C MET A 98 1.61 4.38 5.47
N HIS A 99 1.39 4.51 4.17
CA HIS A 99 1.67 5.76 3.45
C HIS A 99 0.43 6.37 2.80
N ASP A 100 -0.73 5.77 2.99
CA ASP A 100 -2.03 6.29 2.58
C ASP A 100 -2.13 6.61 1.09
N PHE A 101 -1.83 5.62 0.26
CA PHE A 101 -2.02 5.74 -1.19
C PHE A 101 -2.26 4.36 -1.82
N LYS A 102 -2.73 4.39 -3.07
CA LYS A 102 -2.92 3.16 -3.84
C LYS A 102 -1.57 2.69 -4.33
N CYS A 103 -1.11 1.55 -3.83
CA CYS A 103 0.19 1.01 -4.21
C CYS A 103 0.04 -0.24 -5.07
N HIS A 104 1.10 -0.55 -5.81
CA HIS A 104 1.09 -1.67 -6.75
C HIS A 104 1.70 -2.92 -6.12
N SER A 105 1.06 -4.07 -6.32
CA SER A 105 1.46 -5.33 -5.71
C SER A 105 2.89 -5.78 -6.03
N ALA A 106 3.39 -5.43 -7.21
CA ALA A 106 4.73 -5.83 -7.64
C ALA A 106 5.84 -4.88 -7.18
N ARG A 107 5.47 -3.71 -6.64
CA ARG A 107 6.45 -2.75 -6.12
C ARG A 107 6.70 -2.98 -4.63
N SER A 108 7.65 -2.27 -4.08
CA SER A 108 7.99 -2.39 -2.67
C SER A 108 8.37 -1.02 -2.10
N CYS A 109 8.74 -1.00 -0.84
CA CYS A 109 9.32 0.19 -0.22
C CYS A 109 10.21 -0.27 0.94
N TYR A 110 11.05 0.63 1.43
CA TYR A 110 11.97 0.30 2.52
C TYR A 110 11.27 0.07 3.85
N THR A 111 10.00 0.45 3.97
CA THR A 111 9.21 0.20 5.18
C THR A 111 8.38 -1.08 5.12
N TRP A 112 8.58 -1.90 4.08
CA TRP A 112 7.88 -3.17 3.93
C TRP A 112 7.96 -3.99 5.22
N ALA A 113 6.85 -4.61 5.58
CA ALA A 113 6.79 -5.50 6.75
C ALA A 113 6.02 -6.76 6.42
N LYS A 114 6.50 -7.88 6.92
CA LYS A 114 5.90 -9.19 6.71
C LYS A 114 4.54 -9.29 7.38
N GLY A 115 3.62 -10.06 6.80
CA GLY A 115 2.35 -10.39 7.43
C GLY A 115 1.11 -10.09 6.62
N GLY A 116 1.27 -9.60 5.39
CA GLY A 116 0.15 -9.31 4.52
C GLY A 116 -0.05 -10.34 3.42
N PRO A 117 -0.94 -10.03 2.49
CA PRO A 117 -1.76 -8.83 2.45
C PRO A 117 -2.96 -8.91 3.39
N ILE A 118 -3.69 -7.79 3.53
CA ILE A 118 -4.94 -7.74 4.29
C ILE A 118 -6.06 -8.19 3.34
N LYS A 119 -6.72 -9.29 3.67
CA LYS A 119 -7.74 -9.89 2.81
C LYS A 119 -9.13 -9.89 3.41
N ASP A 120 -9.28 -9.52 4.67
CA ASP A 120 -10.56 -9.54 5.36
C ASP A 120 -10.94 -8.17 5.89
N ASP A 121 -12.24 -7.92 5.92
CA ASP A 121 -12.78 -6.62 6.32
C ASP A 121 -12.45 -6.26 7.76
N LYS A 122 -12.38 -7.24 8.63
CA LYS A 122 -12.07 -7.00 10.04
C LYS A 122 -10.70 -6.36 10.20
N ARG A 123 -9.66 -6.95 9.60
CA ARG A 123 -8.31 -6.41 9.67
C ARG A 123 -8.22 -5.07 8.96
N SER A 124 -8.94 -4.93 7.86
CA SER A 124 -8.99 -3.65 7.13
C SER A 124 -9.53 -2.54 8.02
N LYS A 125 -10.65 -2.79 8.68
CA LYS A 125 -11.26 -1.82 9.60
C LYS A 125 -10.37 -1.51 10.79
N GLU A 126 -9.71 -2.52 11.34
CA GLU A 126 -8.78 -2.33 12.46
C GLU A 126 -7.62 -1.42 12.06
N ASN A 127 -7.06 -1.60 10.86
CA ASN A 127 -5.99 -0.75 10.36
C ASN A 127 -6.47 0.69 10.17
N GLN A 128 -7.66 0.86 9.60
CA GLN A 128 -8.22 2.19 9.41
C GLN A 128 -8.49 2.90 10.73
N MET A 129 -9.08 2.20 11.69
CA MET A 129 -9.34 2.77 13.00
C MET A 129 -8.05 3.18 13.71
N ARG A 130 -7.03 2.34 13.62
CA ARG A 130 -5.73 2.64 14.22
C ARG A 130 -5.10 3.88 13.58
N LYS A 131 -5.21 3.98 12.26
CA LYS A 131 -4.62 5.10 11.51
C LYS A 131 -5.36 6.40 11.75
N GLU A 132 -6.69 6.38 11.67
CA GLU A 132 -7.53 7.57 11.80
C GLU A 132 -7.85 7.93 13.24
N GLY A 133 -7.86 6.95 14.13
CA GLY A 133 -8.14 7.17 15.54
C GLY A 133 -6.98 7.76 16.32
N LYS A 134 -5.78 7.74 15.78
CA LYS A 134 -4.60 8.33 16.41
C LYS A 134 -4.50 9.80 16.04
N LYS A 135 -4.86 10.62 16.94
CA LYS A 135 -4.76 12.06 16.74
C LYS A 135 -3.99 12.71 17.86
#